data_393184a4a23757a245ee6934ef0bda41
#
_entry.id   393184a4a23757a245ee6934ef0bda41
#
_cell.length_a   1.000
_cell.length_b   1.000
_cell.length_c   1.000
_cell.angle_alpha   90.00
_cell.angle_beta   90.00
_cell.angle_gamma   90.00
#
_symmetry.space_group_name_H-M   'P 1'
#
loop_
_entity.id
_entity.type
_entity.pdbx_description
1 polymer ?
#
loop_
_entity_poly.entity_id
_entity_poly.type
_entity_poly.pdbx_seq_one_letter_code
_entity_poly.pdbx_strand_id
1 'polypeptide(L)'
;MNGVSKEKKPLFPWSLPWCNSTGEVLKPYQAFLSRKFTYTYLIIIWLIWLTLGRGPENECYDSDGGLFCIGGIWPADIIDAPLHFFSSLLIAPVFHNSNEHMFFVTVGFLIFVQSFEARLGALRTYFLFTLFTCIAALIMATVMNTSDLIWPESKLLAEGFSRNWMGGSAGFYGIIGASAHQSRYVWMIPAIAIGFESWNHFLHGISLFTSSAHMISLICGFFVWGYWTGNLRQSAKN
;
A
#
# COMPACT_ATOMS: atom_id res chain seq x y z
N MET A 1 4.49 -38.58 -21.99
CA MET A 1 3.93 -37.64 -20.97
C MET A 1 5.11 -37.03 -20.24
N ASN A 2 5.53 -35.83 -20.67
CA ASN A 2 6.65 -35.14 -20.03
C ASN A 2 6.13 -34.51 -18.74
N GLY A 3 6.52 -35.08 -17.59
CA GLY A 3 6.23 -34.51 -16.28
C GLY A 3 6.89 -33.14 -16.15
N VAL A 4 6.12 -32.06 -16.32
CA VAL A 4 6.56 -30.74 -16.01
C VAL A 4 6.83 -30.72 -14.51
N SER A 5 8.10 -30.73 -14.14
CA SER A 5 8.55 -30.54 -12.76
C SER A 5 7.92 -29.25 -12.24
N LYS A 6 6.96 -29.34 -11.31
CA LYS A 6 6.41 -28.17 -10.63
C LYS A 6 7.55 -27.54 -9.85
N GLU A 7 8.08 -26.45 -10.37
CA GLU A 7 9.12 -25.67 -9.71
C GLU A 7 8.64 -25.29 -8.30
N LYS A 8 9.42 -25.65 -7.27
CA LYS A 8 9.05 -25.38 -5.88
C LYS A 8 9.07 -23.87 -5.65
N LYS A 9 7.92 -23.30 -5.27
CA LYS A 9 7.84 -21.88 -4.90
C LYS A 9 8.87 -21.55 -3.80
N PRO A 10 9.53 -20.39 -3.86
CA PRO A 10 10.48 -19.95 -2.83
C PRO A 10 9.77 -19.72 -1.49
N LEU A 11 10.53 -19.74 -0.39
CA LEU A 11 10.00 -19.40 0.94
C LEU A 11 9.50 -17.95 0.97
N PHE A 12 10.35 -17.03 0.51
CA PHE A 12 10.01 -15.62 0.32
C PHE A 12 10.05 -15.27 -1.16
N PRO A 13 9.01 -14.61 -1.71
CA PRO A 13 8.93 -14.25 -3.12
C PRO A 13 9.69 -12.96 -3.45
N TRP A 14 10.63 -12.55 -2.60
CA TRP A 14 11.34 -11.29 -2.75
C TRP A 14 12.72 -11.53 -3.37
N SER A 15 13.13 -10.60 -4.21
CA SER A 15 14.43 -10.57 -4.87
C SER A 15 15.14 -9.24 -4.57
N LEU A 16 16.46 -9.23 -4.70
CA LEU A 16 17.20 -7.97 -4.59
C LEU A 16 16.87 -7.04 -5.76
N PRO A 17 16.85 -5.72 -5.57
CA PRO A 17 16.48 -4.76 -6.62
C PRO A 17 17.33 -4.84 -7.89
N TRP A 18 18.54 -5.33 -7.79
CA TRP A 18 19.48 -5.52 -8.91
C TRP A 18 19.52 -6.95 -9.46
N CYS A 19 18.66 -7.84 -8.99
CA CYS A 19 18.57 -9.22 -9.49
C CYS A 19 17.23 -9.44 -10.20
N ASN A 20 17.22 -10.37 -11.18
CA ASN A 20 15.96 -10.85 -11.75
C ASN A 20 15.21 -11.77 -10.78
N SER A 21 14.07 -12.32 -11.21
CA SER A 21 13.26 -13.23 -10.38
C SER A 21 13.92 -14.58 -10.11
N THR A 22 14.99 -14.94 -10.85
CA THR A 22 15.80 -16.15 -10.66
C THR A 22 17.04 -15.90 -9.82
N GLY A 23 17.31 -14.65 -9.40
CA GLY A 23 18.47 -14.27 -8.57
C GLY A 23 19.72 -13.88 -9.35
N GLU A 24 19.67 -13.82 -10.68
CA GLU A 24 20.80 -13.37 -11.50
C GLU A 24 20.94 -11.86 -11.46
N VAL A 25 22.18 -11.37 -11.37
CA VAL A 25 22.49 -9.95 -11.34
C VAL A 25 22.23 -9.30 -12.71
N LEU A 26 21.44 -8.25 -12.71
CA LEU A 26 21.10 -7.46 -13.89
C LEU A 26 22.06 -6.29 -14.09
N LYS A 27 22.26 -5.86 -15.35
CA LYS A 27 22.89 -4.57 -15.61
C LYS A 27 21.98 -3.44 -15.10
N PRO A 28 22.53 -2.29 -14.64
CA PRO A 28 21.72 -1.23 -14.02
C PRO A 28 20.51 -0.78 -14.85
N TYR A 29 20.68 -0.60 -16.17
CA TYR A 29 19.57 -0.24 -17.04
C TYR A 29 18.49 -1.32 -17.16
N GLN A 30 18.87 -2.61 -17.12
CA GLN A 30 17.93 -3.73 -17.15
C GLN A 30 17.15 -3.83 -15.84
N ALA A 31 17.82 -3.59 -14.70
CA ALA A 31 17.18 -3.50 -13.40
C ALA A 31 16.13 -2.40 -13.39
N PHE A 32 16.47 -1.19 -13.89
CA PHE A 32 15.54 -0.08 -14.04
C PHE A 32 14.36 -0.42 -14.96
N LEU A 33 14.63 -0.94 -16.17
CA LEU A 33 13.58 -1.25 -17.14
C LEU A 33 12.61 -2.34 -16.66
N SER A 34 13.08 -3.29 -15.84
CA SER A 34 12.24 -4.35 -15.29
C SER A 34 11.38 -3.88 -14.10
N ARG A 35 11.63 -2.67 -13.55
CA ARG A 35 10.98 -2.12 -12.35
C ARG A 35 10.63 -0.63 -12.53
N LYS A 36 10.12 -0.28 -13.71
CA LYS A 36 9.81 1.10 -14.11
C LYS A 36 8.87 1.79 -13.12
N PHE A 37 7.82 1.11 -12.69
CA PHE A 37 6.86 1.68 -11.74
C PHE A 37 7.54 1.99 -10.40
N THR A 38 8.22 1.02 -9.81
CA THR A 38 8.89 1.18 -8.51
C THR A 38 9.87 2.36 -8.53
N TYR A 39 10.78 2.38 -9.50
CA TYR A 39 11.79 3.44 -9.54
C TYR A 39 11.20 4.81 -9.90
N THR A 40 10.24 4.86 -10.83
CA THR A 40 9.55 6.12 -11.15
C THR A 40 8.79 6.66 -9.94
N TYR A 41 8.06 5.80 -9.23
CA TYR A 41 7.36 6.19 -8.02
C TYR A 41 8.34 6.72 -6.96
N LEU A 42 9.43 6.02 -6.67
CA LEU A 42 10.44 6.46 -5.72
C LEU A 42 11.08 7.78 -6.11
N ILE A 43 11.40 7.99 -7.40
CA ILE A 43 11.90 9.28 -7.88
C ILE A 43 10.89 10.39 -7.61
N ILE A 44 9.62 10.18 -7.94
CA ILE A 44 8.56 11.18 -7.74
C ILE A 44 8.42 11.53 -6.26
N ILE A 45 8.30 10.55 -5.36
CA ILE A 45 8.10 10.83 -3.93
C ILE A 45 9.32 11.54 -3.32
N TRP A 46 10.55 11.17 -3.72
CA TRP A 46 11.75 11.86 -3.24
C TRP A 46 11.88 13.26 -3.81
N LEU A 47 11.53 13.50 -5.08
CA LEU A 47 11.49 14.85 -5.65
C LEU A 47 10.48 15.74 -4.92
N ILE A 48 9.26 15.24 -4.67
CA ILE A 48 8.24 15.95 -3.91
C ILE A 48 8.75 16.25 -2.50
N TRP A 49 9.33 15.24 -1.82
CA TRP A 49 9.88 15.39 -0.48
C TRP A 49 10.99 16.44 -0.39
N LEU A 50 11.90 16.43 -1.34
CA LEU A 50 13.04 17.38 -1.37
C LEU A 50 12.62 18.80 -1.76
N THR A 51 11.55 18.97 -2.52
CA THR A 51 11.08 20.29 -3.00
C THR A 51 10.03 20.91 -2.11
N LEU A 52 9.06 20.11 -1.61
CA LEU A 52 7.92 20.60 -0.83
C LEU A 52 8.08 20.29 0.67
N GLY A 53 8.97 19.35 1.04
CA GLY A 53 9.13 18.91 2.41
C GLY A 53 8.05 17.92 2.86
N ARG A 54 7.84 17.88 4.19
CA ARG A 54 6.80 17.06 4.82
C ARG A 54 5.44 17.75 4.77
N GLY A 55 4.38 16.97 4.53
CA GLY A 55 3.02 17.47 4.66
C GLY A 55 2.58 17.60 6.11
N PRO A 56 1.81 18.63 6.47
CA PRO A 56 1.19 18.73 7.79
C PRO A 56 0.15 17.62 7.99
N GLU A 57 0.15 16.98 9.15
CA GLU A 57 -0.85 15.96 9.47
C GLU A 57 -2.22 16.58 9.81
N ASN A 58 -2.24 17.73 10.48
CA ASN A 58 -3.44 18.28 11.14
C ASN A 58 -3.72 19.75 10.83
N GLU A 59 -2.93 20.42 9.99
CA GLU A 59 -3.00 21.89 9.82
C GLU A 59 -3.75 22.34 8.57
N CYS A 60 -4.54 21.46 7.97
CA CYS A 60 -5.25 21.80 6.74
C CYS A 60 -6.61 22.47 6.94
N TYR A 61 -6.97 22.84 8.16
CA TYR A 61 -8.24 23.54 8.43
C TYR A 61 -8.23 25.01 8.03
N ASP A 62 -7.06 25.63 7.95
CA ASP A 62 -6.91 26.98 7.42
C ASP A 62 -6.50 26.90 5.95
N SER A 63 -7.06 27.80 5.14
CA SER A 63 -6.93 27.89 3.68
C SER A 63 -5.49 27.89 3.11
N ASP A 64 -4.48 27.90 3.97
CA ASP A 64 -3.07 28.04 3.63
C ASP A 64 -2.29 26.70 3.60
N GLY A 65 -2.96 25.56 3.80
CA GLY A 65 -2.32 24.23 3.85
C GLY A 65 -1.71 23.72 2.55
N GLY A 66 -1.79 24.50 1.49
CA GLY A 66 -1.10 24.27 0.24
C GLY A 66 -1.44 22.93 -0.45
N LEU A 67 -0.54 22.45 -1.28
CA LEU A 67 -0.72 21.24 -2.11
C LEU A 67 -0.95 19.96 -1.28
N PHE A 68 -0.44 19.88 -0.07
CA PHE A 68 -0.64 18.71 0.79
C PHE A 68 -2.08 18.58 1.27
N CYS A 69 -2.74 19.68 1.56
CA CYS A 69 -4.12 19.65 1.99
C CYS A 69 -5.08 19.35 0.84
N ILE A 70 -4.76 19.86 -0.34
CA ILE A 70 -5.50 19.55 -1.58
C ILE A 70 -5.24 18.11 -2.01
N GLY A 71 -4.03 17.56 -1.79
CA GLY A 71 -3.66 16.22 -2.20
C GLY A 71 -3.98 15.12 -1.21
N GLY A 72 -4.22 15.44 0.07
CA GLY A 72 -4.53 14.46 1.11
C GLY A 72 -5.95 13.90 1.00
N ILE A 73 -6.15 12.66 1.42
CA ILE A 73 -7.47 12.03 1.48
C ILE A 73 -8.12 12.40 2.80
N TRP A 74 -9.27 13.06 2.76
CA TRP A 74 -10.08 13.37 3.93
C TRP A 74 -11.27 12.43 4.00
N PRO A 75 -11.50 11.73 5.11
CA PRO A 75 -12.61 10.77 5.20
C PRO A 75 -13.98 11.40 5.01
N ALA A 76 -14.18 12.64 5.49
CA ALA A 76 -15.45 13.37 5.34
C ALA A 76 -15.77 13.69 3.88
N ASP A 77 -14.76 13.92 3.05
CA ASP A 77 -14.94 14.33 1.66
C ASP A 77 -15.69 13.32 0.79
N ILE A 78 -15.76 12.04 1.22
CA ILE A 78 -16.57 11.06 0.49
C ILE A 78 -18.04 11.49 0.41
N ILE A 79 -18.51 12.28 1.38
CA ILE A 79 -19.88 12.83 1.43
C ILE A 79 -19.85 14.30 1.03
N ASP A 80 -18.96 15.11 1.64
CA ASP A 80 -19.01 16.57 1.56
C ASP A 80 -18.40 17.10 0.26
N ALA A 81 -17.36 16.44 -0.26
CA ALA A 81 -16.63 16.85 -1.46
C ALA A 81 -16.17 15.63 -2.31
N PRO A 82 -17.09 14.83 -2.88
CA PRO A 82 -16.74 13.54 -3.51
C PRO A 82 -15.73 13.68 -4.66
N LEU A 83 -15.77 14.74 -5.43
CA LEU A 83 -14.78 14.95 -6.49
C LEU A 83 -13.36 15.13 -5.92
N HIS A 84 -13.23 15.83 -4.80
CA HIS A 84 -11.95 15.97 -4.10
C HIS A 84 -11.51 14.62 -3.54
N PHE A 85 -12.40 13.88 -2.89
CA PHE A 85 -12.10 12.54 -2.39
C PHE A 85 -11.53 11.63 -3.49
N PHE A 86 -12.23 11.49 -4.61
CA PHE A 86 -11.80 10.61 -5.69
C PHE A 86 -10.51 11.08 -6.39
N SER A 87 -10.30 12.38 -6.55
CA SER A 87 -9.03 12.89 -7.12
C SER A 87 -7.86 12.67 -6.17
N SER A 88 -8.05 12.86 -4.88
CA SER A 88 -7.01 12.66 -3.86
C SER A 88 -6.57 11.19 -3.73
N LEU A 89 -7.42 10.21 -4.04
CA LEU A 89 -7.01 8.80 -4.10
C LEU A 89 -5.81 8.53 -5.02
N LEU A 90 -5.67 9.32 -6.09
CA LEU A 90 -4.57 9.18 -7.05
C LEU A 90 -3.34 10.02 -6.66
N ILE A 91 -3.54 11.09 -5.90
CA ILE A 91 -2.50 12.08 -5.58
C ILE A 91 -1.89 11.83 -4.22
N ALA A 92 -2.69 11.53 -3.21
CA ALA A 92 -2.24 11.33 -1.84
C ALA A 92 -1.10 10.31 -1.65
N PRO A 93 -1.02 9.22 -2.43
CA PRO A 93 0.07 8.25 -2.29
C PRO A 93 1.47 8.83 -2.49
N VAL A 94 1.63 9.96 -3.17
CA VAL A 94 2.95 10.56 -3.41
C VAL A 94 3.39 11.55 -2.33
N PHE A 95 2.50 11.94 -1.42
CA PHE A 95 2.82 12.81 -0.31
C PHE A 95 3.12 12.03 0.97
N HIS A 96 3.96 12.59 1.82
CA HIS A 96 4.35 11.96 3.08
C HIS A 96 4.41 13.01 4.19
N ASN A 97 4.09 12.61 5.42
CA ASN A 97 3.99 13.51 6.57
C ASN A 97 5.20 13.46 7.50
N SER A 98 6.03 12.40 7.44
CA SER A 98 7.23 12.28 8.27
C SER A 98 8.39 11.60 7.54
N ASN A 99 9.61 11.80 8.05
CA ASN A 99 10.82 11.13 7.56
C ASN A 99 10.71 9.62 7.71
N GLU A 100 10.18 9.17 8.84
CA GLU A 100 10.01 7.75 9.18
C GLU A 100 9.07 7.09 8.18
N HIS A 101 7.94 7.74 7.87
CA HIS A 101 6.98 7.25 6.89
C HIS A 101 7.57 7.22 5.48
N MET A 102 8.27 8.29 5.08
CA MET A 102 8.95 8.35 3.79
C MET A 102 9.98 7.22 3.63
N PHE A 103 10.80 6.99 4.67
CA PHE A 103 11.79 5.91 4.68
C PHE A 103 11.11 4.54 4.66
N PHE A 104 10.07 4.34 5.46
CA PHE A 104 9.29 3.10 5.52
C PHE A 104 8.71 2.72 4.15
N VAL A 105 8.09 3.69 3.46
CA VAL A 105 7.55 3.46 2.11
C VAL A 105 8.67 3.16 1.12
N THR A 106 9.81 3.87 1.20
CA THR A 106 10.95 3.62 0.33
C THR A 106 11.46 2.18 0.48
N VAL A 107 11.68 1.73 1.72
CA VAL A 107 12.14 0.36 2.00
C VAL A 107 11.09 -0.67 1.55
N GLY A 108 9.80 -0.40 1.82
CA GLY A 108 8.70 -1.26 1.37
C GLY A 108 8.67 -1.43 -0.14
N PHE A 109 8.86 -0.36 -0.89
CA PHE A 109 8.96 -0.42 -2.35
C PHE A 109 10.18 -1.18 -2.84
N LEU A 110 11.35 -0.97 -2.22
CA LEU A 110 12.60 -1.65 -2.61
C LEU A 110 12.63 -3.14 -2.25
N ILE A 111 11.80 -3.61 -1.34
CA ILE A 111 11.73 -5.03 -0.98
C ILE A 111 10.55 -5.70 -1.68
N PHE A 112 9.34 -5.17 -1.49
CA PHE A 112 8.10 -5.86 -1.84
C PHE A 112 7.61 -5.50 -3.24
N VAL A 113 7.44 -4.21 -3.52
CA VAL A 113 6.81 -3.75 -4.76
C VAL A 113 7.70 -4.06 -5.97
N GLN A 114 9.00 -3.76 -5.88
CA GLN A 114 9.94 -4.07 -6.97
C GLN A 114 10.02 -5.57 -7.28
N SER A 115 9.93 -6.43 -6.25
CA SER A 115 9.97 -7.89 -6.44
C SER A 115 8.71 -8.40 -7.12
N PHE A 116 7.55 -7.82 -6.79
CA PHE A 116 6.29 -8.12 -7.41
C PHE A 116 6.27 -7.64 -8.88
N GLU A 117 6.76 -6.41 -9.12
CA GLU A 117 6.87 -5.82 -10.45
C GLU A 117 7.81 -6.62 -11.37
N ALA A 118 8.95 -7.07 -10.85
CA ALA A 118 9.90 -7.89 -11.61
C ALA A 118 9.28 -9.17 -12.20
N ARG A 119 8.19 -9.67 -11.59
CA ARG A 119 7.48 -10.89 -12.02
C ARG A 119 6.26 -10.62 -12.89
N LEU A 120 5.56 -9.52 -12.65
CA LEU A 120 4.25 -9.26 -13.22
C LEU A 120 4.22 -8.06 -14.17
N GLY A 121 5.28 -7.24 -14.14
CA GLY A 121 5.43 -6.05 -14.95
C GLY A 121 4.81 -4.79 -14.33
N ALA A 122 5.29 -3.64 -14.78
CA ALA A 122 4.98 -2.32 -14.22
C ALA A 122 3.48 -1.98 -14.22
N LEU A 123 2.81 -2.19 -15.35
CA LEU A 123 1.39 -1.81 -15.49
C LEU A 123 0.47 -2.56 -14.51
N ARG A 124 0.68 -3.87 -14.36
CA ARG A 124 -0.12 -4.68 -13.42
C ARG A 124 0.16 -4.28 -11.97
N THR A 125 1.42 -4.02 -11.65
CA THR A 125 1.82 -3.60 -10.31
C THR A 125 1.25 -2.23 -9.96
N TYR A 126 1.34 -1.26 -10.87
CA TYR A 126 0.71 0.06 -10.71
C TYR A 126 -0.80 -0.05 -10.52
N PHE A 127 -1.48 -0.80 -11.38
CA PHE A 127 -2.94 -1.00 -11.28
C PHE A 127 -3.35 -1.60 -9.92
N LEU A 128 -2.66 -2.65 -9.47
CA LEU A 128 -2.97 -3.30 -8.20
C LEU A 128 -2.64 -2.39 -7.01
N PHE A 129 -1.50 -1.69 -7.05
CA PHE A 129 -1.14 -0.71 -6.04
C PHE A 129 -2.23 0.37 -5.87
N THR A 130 -2.65 0.97 -6.98
CA THR A 130 -3.71 1.99 -6.98
C THR A 130 -5.04 1.40 -6.52
N LEU A 131 -5.42 0.22 -7.01
CA LEU A 131 -6.65 -0.46 -6.63
C LEU A 131 -6.72 -0.71 -5.13
N PHE A 132 -5.65 -1.24 -4.52
CA PHE A 132 -5.63 -1.53 -3.09
C PHE A 132 -5.62 -0.26 -2.24
N THR A 133 -4.95 0.80 -2.68
CA THR A 133 -5.03 2.13 -2.04
C THR A 133 -6.47 2.65 -2.06
N CYS A 134 -7.12 2.62 -3.22
CA CYS A 134 -8.49 3.08 -3.37
C CYS A 134 -9.48 2.27 -2.52
N ILE A 135 -9.37 0.93 -2.53
CA ILE A 135 -10.25 0.06 -1.75
C ILE A 135 -10.10 0.34 -0.24
N ALA A 136 -8.86 0.45 0.25
CA ALA A 136 -8.61 0.75 1.66
C ALA A 136 -9.21 2.09 2.06
N ALA A 137 -8.97 3.15 1.29
CA ALA A 137 -9.50 4.48 1.56
C ALA A 137 -11.03 4.51 1.51
N LEU A 138 -11.65 3.89 0.50
CA LEU A 138 -13.12 3.80 0.37
C LEU A 138 -13.76 3.07 1.56
N ILE A 139 -13.23 1.90 1.93
CA ILE A 139 -13.75 1.14 3.06
C ILE A 139 -13.60 1.96 4.36
N MET A 140 -12.41 2.53 4.60
CA MET A 140 -12.17 3.32 5.81
C MET A 140 -13.06 4.55 5.88
N ALA A 141 -13.17 5.34 4.80
CA ALA A 141 -14.04 6.51 4.78
C ALA A 141 -15.51 6.13 4.98
N THR A 142 -15.98 5.04 4.34
CA THR A 142 -17.36 4.56 4.51
C THR A 142 -17.62 4.10 5.94
N VAL A 143 -16.71 3.31 6.53
CA VAL A 143 -16.85 2.83 7.91
C VAL A 143 -16.87 4.01 8.89
N MET A 144 -15.98 4.98 8.73
CA MET A 144 -15.92 6.14 9.62
C MET A 144 -17.20 6.97 9.54
N ASN A 145 -17.66 7.35 8.33
CA ASN A 145 -18.89 8.13 8.17
C ASN A 145 -20.13 7.38 8.66
N THR A 146 -20.20 6.06 8.43
CA THR A 146 -21.32 5.25 8.94
C THR A 146 -21.26 5.14 10.47
N SER A 147 -20.07 5.02 11.05
CA SER A 147 -19.90 4.95 12.50
C SER A 147 -20.24 6.28 13.18
N ASP A 148 -19.95 7.41 12.52
CA ASP A 148 -20.26 8.74 13.03
C ASP A 148 -21.79 8.98 13.15
N LEU A 149 -22.57 8.41 12.24
CA LEU A 149 -24.04 8.43 12.36
C LEU A 149 -24.56 7.71 13.61
N ILE A 150 -23.81 6.73 14.13
CA ILE A 150 -24.22 5.92 15.28
C ILE A 150 -23.59 6.48 16.58
N TRP A 151 -22.38 7.00 16.50
CA TRP A 151 -21.58 7.48 17.64
C TRP A 151 -20.97 8.87 17.36
N PRO A 152 -21.78 9.95 17.16
CA PRO A 152 -21.27 11.28 16.76
C PRO A 152 -20.35 11.92 17.80
N GLU A 153 -20.46 11.53 19.07
CA GLU A 153 -19.61 12.06 20.16
C GLU A 153 -18.31 11.25 20.36
N SER A 154 -17.98 10.35 19.45
CA SER A 154 -16.79 9.50 19.57
C SER A 154 -15.51 10.32 19.36
N LYS A 155 -14.70 10.46 20.41
CA LYS A 155 -13.38 11.09 20.33
C LYS A 155 -12.45 10.43 19.33
N LEU A 156 -12.55 9.09 19.20
CA LEU A 156 -11.77 8.32 18.24
C LEU A 156 -12.12 8.73 16.80
N LEU A 157 -13.42 8.84 16.48
CA LEU A 157 -13.85 9.26 15.14
C LEU A 157 -13.45 10.70 14.87
N ALA A 158 -13.62 11.60 15.83
CA ALA A 158 -13.19 13.00 15.70
C ALA A 158 -11.69 13.11 15.41
N GLU A 159 -10.85 12.33 16.09
CA GLU A 159 -9.41 12.22 15.77
C GLU A 159 -9.18 11.72 14.33
N GLY A 160 -9.89 10.70 13.91
CA GLY A 160 -9.77 10.15 12.55
C GLY A 160 -10.18 11.14 11.46
N PHE A 161 -11.24 11.91 11.68
CA PHE A 161 -11.70 12.94 10.75
C PHE A 161 -10.80 14.17 10.71
N SER A 162 -10.09 14.46 11.80
CA SER A 162 -9.15 15.59 11.87
C SER A 162 -7.83 15.36 11.13
N ARG A 163 -7.61 14.17 10.58
CA ARG A 163 -6.36 13.77 9.91
C ARG A 163 -6.57 13.50 8.43
N ASN A 164 -5.67 14.01 7.62
CA ASN A 164 -5.59 13.61 6.23
C ASN A 164 -4.74 12.33 6.09
N TRP A 165 -5.10 11.50 5.12
CA TRP A 165 -4.34 10.29 4.80
C TRP A 165 -3.46 10.53 3.60
N MET A 166 -2.18 10.23 3.75
CA MET A 166 -1.16 10.39 2.73
C MET A 166 -0.20 9.20 2.73
N GLY A 167 0.46 8.99 1.60
CA GLY A 167 1.50 7.99 1.43
C GLY A 167 1.04 6.71 0.77
N GLY A 168 2.02 6.01 0.19
CA GLY A 168 1.79 4.79 -0.57
C GLY A 168 1.76 3.51 0.26
N SER A 169 1.77 3.60 1.59
CA SER A 169 1.88 2.43 2.47
C SER A 169 0.70 1.47 2.33
N ALA A 170 -0.52 1.96 2.22
CA ALA A 170 -1.69 1.10 2.00
C ALA A 170 -1.55 0.30 0.69
N GLY A 171 -1.17 0.95 -0.41
CA GLY A 171 -0.98 0.27 -1.69
C GLY A 171 0.08 -0.84 -1.63
N PHE A 172 1.23 -0.59 -0.99
CA PHE A 172 2.24 -1.64 -0.89
C PHE A 172 1.86 -2.77 0.08
N TYR A 173 1.09 -2.53 1.14
CA TYR A 173 0.51 -3.61 1.97
C TYR A 173 -0.40 -4.52 1.13
N GLY A 174 -1.18 -3.97 0.21
CA GLY A 174 -1.93 -4.76 -0.75
C GLY A 174 -1.05 -5.61 -1.68
N ILE A 175 0.06 -5.05 -2.14
CA ILE A 175 1.08 -5.81 -2.91
C ILE A 175 1.72 -6.91 -2.05
N ILE A 176 2.01 -6.69 -0.76
CA ILE A 176 2.48 -7.72 0.16
C ILE A 176 1.45 -8.86 0.23
N GLY A 177 0.17 -8.54 0.44
CA GLY A 177 -0.90 -9.52 0.47
C GLY A 177 -0.99 -10.34 -0.82
N ALA A 178 -0.93 -9.68 -1.97
CA ALA A 178 -0.92 -10.33 -3.28
C ALA A 178 0.31 -11.24 -3.48
N SER A 179 1.50 -10.81 -3.03
CA SER A 179 2.74 -11.56 -3.17
C SER A 179 2.75 -12.87 -2.37
N ALA A 180 1.90 -13.00 -1.35
CA ALA A 180 1.77 -14.20 -0.54
C ALA A 180 1.54 -15.48 -1.37
N HIS A 181 0.76 -15.38 -2.45
CA HIS A 181 0.49 -16.49 -3.35
C HIS A 181 1.69 -16.94 -4.20
N GLN A 182 2.78 -16.18 -4.18
CA GLN A 182 4.04 -16.53 -4.82
C GLN A 182 4.99 -17.25 -3.86
N SER A 183 4.68 -17.28 -2.56
CA SER A 183 5.41 -17.97 -1.51
C SER A 183 5.03 -19.46 -1.44
N ARG A 184 5.94 -20.26 -0.89
CA ARG A 184 5.69 -21.69 -0.56
C ARG A 184 4.59 -21.82 0.51
N TYR A 185 4.60 -20.97 1.51
CA TYR A 185 3.59 -20.92 2.59
C TYR A 185 2.78 -19.64 2.47
N VAL A 186 1.63 -19.75 1.85
CA VAL A 186 0.77 -18.61 1.48
C VAL A 186 0.39 -17.74 2.68
N TRP A 187 0.14 -18.35 3.84
CA TRP A 187 -0.27 -17.63 5.06
C TRP A 187 0.88 -16.98 5.82
N MET A 188 2.12 -17.37 5.55
CA MET A 188 3.29 -16.88 6.27
C MET A 188 3.48 -15.37 6.10
N ILE A 189 3.35 -14.86 4.87
CA ILE A 189 3.54 -13.43 4.59
C ILE A 189 2.48 -12.56 5.26
N PRO A 190 1.17 -12.86 5.12
CA PRO A 190 0.15 -12.13 5.89
C PRO A 190 0.37 -12.18 7.40
N ALA A 191 0.74 -13.33 7.95
CA ALA A 191 1.00 -13.46 9.38
C ALA A 191 2.16 -12.57 9.85
N ILE A 192 3.27 -12.53 9.10
CA ILE A 192 4.41 -11.65 9.39
C ILE A 192 3.98 -10.17 9.28
N ALA A 193 3.24 -9.80 8.23
CA ALA A 193 2.79 -8.42 8.03
C ALA A 193 1.82 -7.96 9.14
N ILE A 194 0.91 -8.83 9.58
CA ILE A 194 0.00 -8.56 10.71
C ILE A 194 0.80 -8.40 12.00
N GLY A 195 1.76 -9.30 12.26
CA GLY A 195 2.63 -9.21 13.45
C GLY A 195 3.44 -7.91 13.47
N PHE A 196 4.01 -7.52 12.35
CA PHE A 196 4.76 -6.28 12.20
C PHE A 196 3.87 -5.04 12.40
N GLU A 197 2.68 -5.03 11.83
CA GLU A 197 1.75 -3.91 11.98
C GLU A 197 1.21 -3.81 13.42
N SER A 198 0.93 -4.95 14.06
CA SER A 198 0.55 -4.98 15.47
C SER A 198 1.67 -4.42 16.36
N TRP A 199 2.92 -4.78 16.08
CA TRP A 199 4.08 -4.19 16.75
C TRP A 199 4.09 -2.66 16.57
N ASN A 200 3.99 -2.18 15.34
CA ASN A 200 4.00 -0.75 15.05
C ASN A 200 2.87 -0.01 15.78
N HIS A 201 1.67 -0.58 15.78
CA HIS A 201 0.53 0.02 16.47
C HIS A 201 0.76 0.10 17.99
N PHE A 202 1.13 -1.00 18.63
CA PHE A 202 1.21 -1.06 20.10
C PHE A 202 2.49 -0.45 20.68
N LEU A 203 3.61 -0.50 19.98
CA LEU A 203 4.90 -0.06 20.49
C LEU A 203 5.40 1.25 19.91
N HIS A 204 5.00 1.60 18.70
CA HIS A 204 5.40 2.84 18.02
C HIS A 204 4.25 3.85 17.86
N GLY A 205 3.06 3.54 18.38
CA GLY A 205 1.95 4.49 18.43
C GLY A 205 1.36 4.84 17.07
N ILE A 206 1.50 3.97 16.05
CA ILE A 206 0.84 4.20 14.76
C ILE A 206 -0.68 4.21 14.98
N SER A 207 -1.37 5.18 14.41
CA SER A 207 -2.79 5.35 14.62
C SER A 207 -3.58 4.11 14.18
N LEU A 208 -4.69 3.84 14.88
CA LEU A 208 -5.59 2.75 14.54
C LEU A 208 -6.10 2.84 13.10
N PHE A 209 -6.34 4.06 12.61
CA PHE A 209 -6.82 4.29 11.24
C PHE A 209 -5.76 3.88 10.19
N THR A 210 -4.50 4.24 10.42
CA THR A 210 -3.39 3.83 9.53
C THR A 210 -3.24 2.32 9.52
N SER A 211 -3.20 1.70 10.70
CA SER A 211 -3.08 0.23 10.83
C SER A 211 -4.27 -0.49 10.19
N SER A 212 -5.49 0.04 10.36
CA SER A 212 -6.68 -0.52 9.73
C SER A 212 -6.61 -0.44 8.20
N ALA A 213 -6.17 0.69 7.64
CA ALA A 213 -6.00 0.85 6.20
C ALA A 213 -4.97 -0.14 5.63
N HIS A 214 -3.86 -0.35 6.34
CA HIS A 214 -2.84 -1.36 5.99
C HIS A 214 -3.42 -2.78 6.00
N MET A 215 -4.18 -3.12 7.05
CA MET A 215 -4.78 -4.46 7.17
C MET A 215 -5.86 -4.72 6.12
N ILE A 216 -6.73 -3.75 5.86
CA ILE A 216 -7.74 -3.85 4.80
C ILE A 216 -7.06 -4.10 3.45
N SER A 217 -6.03 -3.31 3.15
CA SER A 217 -5.29 -3.43 1.90
C SER A 217 -4.58 -4.79 1.77
N LEU A 218 -3.91 -5.26 2.84
CA LEU A 218 -3.27 -6.57 2.91
C LEU A 218 -4.26 -7.71 2.63
N ILE A 219 -5.42 -7.68 3.30
CA ILE A 219 -6.48 -8.68 3.16
C ILE A 219 -7.05 -8.64 1.73
N CYS A 220 -7.34 -7.45 1.22
CA CYS A 220 -7.83 -7.30 -0.16
C CYS A 220 -6.81 -7.82 -1.17
N GLY A 221 -5.53 -7.48 -1.01
CA GLY A 221 -4.46 -7.97 -1.88
C GLY A 221 -4.36 -9.49 -1.87
N PHE A 222 -4.45 -10.10 -0.69
CA PHE A 222 -4.42 -11.55 -0.54
C PHE A 222 -5.61 -12.22 -1.25
N PHE A 223 -6.83 -11.79 -0.98
CA PHE A 223 -8.01 -12.45 -1.52
C PHE A 223 -8.24 -12.14 -3.00
N VAL A 224 -8.12 -10.89 -3.42
CA VAL A 224 -8.34 -10.47 -4.82
C VAL A 224 -7.33 -11.15 -5.73
N TRP A 225 -6.04 -11.13 -5.38
CA TRP A 225 -5.01 -11.76 -6.18
C TRP A 225 -5.11 -13.29 -6.16
N GLY A 226 -5.38 -13.87 -5.00
CA GLY A 226 -5.58 -15.31 -4.87
C GLY A 226 -6.76 -15.84 -5.67
N TYR A 227 -7.85 -15.06 -5.72
CA TYR A 227 -9.00 -15.38 -6.56
C TYR A 227 -8.69 -15.23 -8.05
N TRP A 228 -8.04 -14.12 -8.44
CA TRP A 228 -7.67 -13.83 -9.82
C TRP A 228 -6.72 -14.87 -10.41
N THR A 229 -5.73 -15.29 -9.64
CA THR A 229 -4.77 -16.32 -10.09
C THR A 229 -5.31 -17.76 -9.99
N GLY A 230 -6.49 -17.95 -9.43
CA GLY A 230 -7.10 -19.28 -9.21
C GLY A 230 -6.49 -20.08 -8.07
N ASN A 231 -5.50 -19.53 -7.35
CA ASN A 231 -4.82 -20.23 -6.25
C ASN A 231 -5.78 -20.61 -5.11
N LEU A 232 -6.74 -19.73 -4.76
CA LEU A 232 -7.74 -20.03 -3.74
C LEU A 232 -8.73 -21.11 -4.17
N ARG A 233 -9.07 -21.15 -5.47
CA ARG A 233 -9.98 -22.21 -6.00
C ARG A 233 -9.34 -23.58 -5.98
N GLN A 234 -8.02 -23.67 -6.18
CA GLN A 234 -7.30 -24.94 -6.13
C GLN A 234 -7.12 -25.45 -4.69
N SER A 235 -6.89 -24.54 -3.73
CA SER A 235 -6.75 -24.89 -2.32
C SER A 235 -8.03 -25.43 -1.69
N ALA A 236 -9.21 -25.02 -2.18
CA ALA A 236 -10.50 -25.49 -1.70
C ALA A 236 -10.91 -26.87 -2.27
N LYS A 237 -10.15 -27.42 -3.23
CA LYS A 237 -10.40 -28.73 -3.86
C LYS A 237 -9.49 -29.85 -3.36
N ASN A 238 -8.49 -29.51 -2.55
CA ASN A 238 -7.56 -30.44 -1.91
C ASN A 238 -7.83 -30.50 -0.39
#